data_c76b5e97bc86426983679c11f2a65406
#
_entry.id   c76b5e97bc86426983679c11f2a65406
#
_cell.length_a   1.000
_cell.length_b   1.000
_cell.length_c   1.000
_cell.angle_alpha   90.00
_cell.angle_beta   90.00
_cell.angle_gamma   90.00
#
_symmetry.space_group_name_H-M   'P 1'
#
loop_
_entity.id
_entity.type
_entity.pdbx_description
1 polymer ?
#
loop_
_entity_poly.entity_id
_entity_poly.type
_entity_poly.pdbx_seq_one_letter_code
_entity_poly.pdbx_strand_id
1 'polypeptide(L)'
;MENIKLETTGQKHISTLATDIKKLIADISNGKPANMTEENIDVFLNNIKEAILSWNTSPAKAQKYEGQLRMSVIGKPARQLWYDKYSPKDRQDEDAGLNLKFLYGHIIEHLILYLAELAGHKVEDQQKKVEVDGVKGHIDSKID
;
A
#
# COMPACT_ATOMS: atom_id res chain seq x y z
N MET A 1 -4.64 -26.96 40.57
CA MET A 1 -4.79 -27.12 39.09
C MET A 1 -5.18 -25.76 38.55
N GLU A 2 -4.21 -24.98 38.13
CA GLU A 2 -4.42 -23.66 37.52
C GLU A 2 -4.88 -23.84 36.09
N ASN A 3 -6.07 -23.36 35.79
CA ASN A 3 -6.59 -23.25 34.42
C ASN A 3 -5.77 -22.17 33.70
N ILE A 4 -4.80 -22.59 32.92
CA ILE A 4 -4.16 -21.73 31.91
C ILE A 4 -5.22 -21.43 30.87
N LYS A 5 -5.86 -20.24 30.96
CA LYS A 5 -6.57 -19.65 29.86
C LYS A 5 -5.55 -19.39 28.76
N LEU A 6 -5.53 -20.24 27.77
CA LEU A 6 -4.96 -19.90 26.46
C LEU A 6 -5.78 -18.73 25.92
N GLU A 7 -5.26 -17.52 26.08
CA GLU A 7 -5.69 -16.38 25.27
C GLU A 7 -5.29 -16.70 23.83
N THR A 8 -6.22 -17.26 23.09
CA THR A 8 -6.17 -17.23 21.64
C THR A 8 -6.21 -15.76 21.25
N THR A 9 -5.05 -15.18 20.99
CA THR A 9 -4.93 -13.97 20.20
C THR A 9 -5.52 -14.29 18.83
N GLY A 10 -6.83 -14.11 18.72
CA GLY A 10 -7.58 -14.38 17.49
C GLY A 10 -7.11 -13.43 16.41
N GLN A 11 -6.19 -13.91 15.59
CA GLN A 11 -5.76 -13.21 14.39
C GLN A 11 -7.00 -12.98 13.53
N LYS A 12 -7.30 -11.72 13.24
CA LYS A 12 -8.46 -11.35 12.42
C LYS A 12 -8.20 -11.73 10.98
N HIS A 13 -9.19 -12.30 10.32
CA HIS A 13 -9.07 -12.69 8.93
C HIS A 13 -9.40 -11.53 8.00
N ILE A 14 -8.67 -11.38 6.90
CA ILE A 14 -8.84 -10.28 5.93
C ILE A 14 -10.28 -10.10 5.43
N SER A 15 -11.09 -11.16 5.41
CA SER A 15 -12.49 -11.08 5.00
C SER A 15 -13.35 -10.18 5.90
N THR A 16 -12.92 -9.91 7.13
CA THR A 16 -13.64 -9.03 8.08
C THR A 16 -13.15 -7.59 8.04
N LEU A 17 -12.05 -7.30 7.33
CA LEU A 17 -11.37 -6.01 7.30
C LEU A 17 -12.33 -4.82 7.07
N ALA A 18 -13.13 -4.89 6.02
CA ALA A 18 -14.05 -3.80 5.68
C ALA A 18 -15.13 -3.58 6.76
N THR A 19 -15.61 -4.66 7.39
CA THR A 19 -16.60 -4.61 8.46
C THR A 19 -15.99 -4.06 9.74
N ASP A 20 -14.76 -4.46 10.06
CA ASP A 20 -14.05 -4.03 11.25
C ASP A 20 -13.68 -2.54 11.17
N ILE A 21 -13.21 -2.06 10.02
CA ILE A 21 -12.96 -0.63 9.79
C ILE A 21 -14.26 0.18 9.91
N LYS A 22 -15.36 -0.27 9.30
CA LYS A 22 -16.66 0.42 9.44
C LYS A 22 -17.12 0.48 10.89
N LYS A 23 -16.96 -0.59 11.63
CA LYS A 23 -17.28 -0.63 13.07
C LYS A 23 -16.42 0.33 13.86
N LEU A 24 -15.10 0.35 13.62
CA LEU A 24 -14.17 1.29 14.24
C LEU A 24 -14.60 2.74 14.02
N ILE A 25 -14.91 3.13 12.79
CA ILE A 25 -15.36 4.48 12.44
C ILE A 25 -16.68 4.81 13.15
N ALA A 26 -17.63 3.88 13.17
CA ALA A 26 -18.90 4.06 13.88
C ALA A 26 -18.70 4.22 15.38
N ASP A 27 -17.84 3.43 16.00
CA ASP A 27 -17.52 3.52 17.44
C ASP A 27 -16.90 4.89 17.78
N ILE A 28 -15.93 5.38 16.96
CA ILE A 28 -15.35 6.73 17.12
C ILE A 28 -16.43 7.80 17.01
N SER A 29 -17.30 7.72 16.01
CA SER A 29 -18.40 8.68 15.79
C SER A 29 -19.41 8.70 16.95
N ASN A 30 -19.54 7.60 17.67
CA ASN A 30 -20.39 7.47 18.87
C ASN A 30 -19.65 7.79 20.18
N GLY A 31 -18.48 8.42 20.11
CA GLY A 31 -17.72 8.86 21.27
C GLY A 31 -16.92 7.77 21.98
N LYS A 32 -16.73 6.60 21.35
CA LYS A 32 -15.82 5.57 21.84
C LYS A 32 -14.43 5.79 21.21
N PRO A 33 -13.42 6.20 21.99
CA PRO A 33 -12.09 6.45 21.45
C PRO A 33 -11.46 5.15 20.93
N ALA A 34 -10.81 5.21 19.77
CA ALA A 34 -9.93 4.16 19.32
C ALA A 34 -8.64 4.17 20.15
N ASN A 35 -7.96 3.01 20.20
CA ASN A 35 -6.66 2.89 20.87
C ASN A 35 -5.55 3.49 19.96
N MET A 36 -5.55 4.82 19.82
CA MET A 36 -4.54 5.56 19.09
C MET A 36 -3.37 5.87 20.02
N THR A 37 -2.19 5.33 19.70
CA THR A 37 -0.95 5.65 20.40
C THR A 37 -0.16 6.68 19.59
N GLU A 38 0.69 7.46 20.26
CA GLU A 38 1.61 8.39 19.57
C GLU A 38 2.48 7.64 18.57
N GLU A 39 2.96 6.45 18.92
CA GLU A 39 3.77 5.61 18.04
C GLU A 39 3.05 5.27 16.72
N ASN A 40 1.80 4.84 16.80
CA ASN A 40 1.02 4.49 15.61
C ASN A 40 0.74 5.72 14.72
N ILE A 41 0.50 6.87 15.34
CA ILE A 41 0.30 8.14 14.65
C ILE A 41 1.60 8.56 13.96
N ASP A 42 2.73 8.48 14.64
CA ASP A 42 4.04 8.86 14.09
C ASP A 42 4.43 7.99 12.89
N VAL A 43 4.19 6.68 12.97
CA VAL A 43 4.42 5.76 11.83
C VAL A 43 3.55 6.18 10.64
N PHE A 44 2.26 6.42 10.85
CA PHE A 44 1.35 6.87 9.81
C PHE A 44 1.80 8.20 9.19
N LEU A 45 2.11 9.20 10.01
CA LEU A 45 2.57 10.52 9.54
C LEU A 45 3.90 10.42 8.77
N ASN A 46 4.82 9.56 9.22
CA ASN A 46 6.07 9.33 8.50
C ASN A 46 5.84 8.68 7.13
N ASN A 47 4.93 7.74 7.03
CA ASN A 47 4.57 7.11 5.75
C ASN A 47 3.96 8.14 4.77
N ILE A 48 3.09 9.02 5.24
CA ILE A 48 2.54 10.12 4.43
C ILE A 48 3.64 11.09 3.98
N LYS A 49 4.54 11.46 4.90
CA LYS A 49 5.68 12.32 4.58
C LYS A 49 6.55 11.71 3.48
N GLU A 50 6.90 10.43 3.60
CA GLU A 50 7.71 9.74 2.59
C GLU A 50 6.98 9.67 1.23
N ALA A 51 5.66 9.45 1.22
CA ALA A 51 4.86 9.47 0.00
C ALA A 51 4.93 10.84 -0.69
N ILE A 52 4.80 11.95 0.06
CA ILE A 52 4.89 13.31 -0.46
C ILE A 52 6.31 13.62 -0.96
N LEU A 53 7.34 13.25 -0.19
CA LEU A 53 8.74 13.47 -0.58
C LEU A 53 9.09 12.69 -1.85
N SER A 54 8.68 11.42 -1.94
CA SER A 54 8.93 10.59 -3.12
C SER A 54 8.20 11.13 -4.35
N TRP A 55 6.99 11.66 -4.18
CA TRP A 55 6.25 12.31 -5.26
C TRP A 55 6.95 13.57 -5.76
N ASN A 56 7.46 14.42 -4.85
CA ASN A 56 8.16 15.65 -5.20
C ASN A 56 9.54 15.40 -5.83
N THR A 57 10.23 14.34 -5.41
CA THR A 57 11.58 14.00 -5.89
C THR A 57 11.58 12.99 -7.02
N SER A 58 10.41 12.55 -7.50
CA SER A 58 10.30 11.56 -8.56
C SER A 58 10.97 12.11 -9.83
N PRO A 59 12.23 11.74 -10.12
CA PRO A 59 12.86 12.10 -11.38
C PRO A 59 12.04 11.45 -12.48
N ALA A 60 12.04 12.05 -13.65
CA ALA A 60 11.32 11.54 -14.81
C ALA A 60 11.36 10.01 -14.84
N LYS A 61 10.24 9.40 -14.46
CA LYS A 61 10.10 7.93 -14.25
C LYS A 61 10.48 7.13 -15.48
N ALA A 62 10.56 7.78 -16.64
CA ALA A 62 10.99 7.21 -17.90
C ALA A 62 12.40 6.59 -17.84
N GLN A 63 13.37 7.20 -17.17
CA GLN A 63 14.74 6.70 -17.12
C GLN A 63 14.95 5.50 -16.19
N LYS A 64 14.15 5.40 -15.14
CA LYS A 64 14.36 4.39 -14.07
C LYS A 64 13.93 2.97 -14.48
N TYR A 65 13.10 2.83 -15.52
CA TYR A 65 12.48 1.55 -15.89
C TYR A 65 12.76 1.13 -17.33
N GLU A 66 13.77 1.73 -17.96
CA GLU A 66 14.16 1.40 -19.33
C GLU A 66 14.52 -0.09 -19.43
N GLY A 67 13.77 -0.83 -20.26
CA GLY A 67 14.04 -2.24 -20.53
C GLY A 67 13.64 -3.24 -19.44
N GLN A 68 13.03 -2.82 -18.34
CA GLN A 68 12.60 -3.73 -17.27
C GLN A 68 11.12 -4.09 -17.36
N LEU A 69 10.82 -5.39 -17.31
CA LEU A 69 9.46 -5.87 -17.15
C LEU A 69 9.02 -5.73 -15.68
N ARG A 70 7.79 -5.28 -15.49
CA ARG A 70 7.17 -5.09 -14.14
C ARG A 70 5.99 -6.01 -14.00
N MET A 71 5.76 -6.51 -12.80
CA MET A 71 4.58 -7.35 -12.50
C MET A 71 3.27 -6.64 -12.81
N SER A 72 3.18 -5.32 -12.64
CA SER A 72 1.99 -4.52 -12.96
C SER A 72 1.61 -4.47 -14.44
N VAL A 73 2.50 -4.91 -15.34
CA VAL A 73 2.21 -4.96 -16.78
C VAL A 73 1.99 -6.39 -17.29
N ILE A 74 2.06 -7.40 -16.41
CA ILE A 74 1.72 -8.78 -16.75
C ILE A 74 0.26 -8.83 -17.21
N GLY A 75 0.00 -9.47 -18.33
CA GLY A 75 -1.33 -9.53 -18.96
C GLY A 75 -1.54 -8.53 -20.11
N LYS A 76 -0.62 -7.58 -20.32
CA LYS A 76 -0.64 -6.78 -21.56
C LYS A 76 -0.32 -7.67 -22.77
N PRO A 77 -0.84 -7.30 -23.96
CA PRO A 77 -0.47 -8.00 -25.20
C PRO A 77 1.05 -8.05 -25.40
N ALA A 78 1.59 -9.18 -25.86
CA ALA A 78 3.03 -9.39 -26.05
C ALA A 78 3.70 -8.30 -26.89
N ARG A 79 3.00 -7.81 -27.92
CA ARG A 79 3.48 -6.69 -28.76
C ARG A 79 3.67 -5.41 -27.94
N GLN A 80 2.74 -5.10 -27.02
CA GLN A 80 2.85 -3.91 -26.16
C GLN A 80 4.00 -4.06 -25.17
N LEU A 81 4.17 -5.25 -24.55
CA LEU A 81 5.31 -5.54 -23.68
C LEU A 81 6.64 -5.39 -24.40
N TRP A 82 6.69 -5.81 -25.67
CA TRP A 82 7.90 -5.66 -26.50
C TRP A 82 8.22 -4.17 -26.70
N TYR A 83 7.23 -3.33 -27.08
CA TYR A 83 7.42 -1.89 -27.22
C TYR A 83 7.80 -1.22 -25.91
N ASP A 84 7.14 -1.57 -24.81
CA ASP A 84 7.47 -1.04 -23.47
C ASP A 84 8.93 -1.35 -23.08
N LYS A 85 9.46 -2.49 -23.54
CA LYS A 85 10.82 -2.92 -23.26
C LYS A 85 11.88 -2.31 -24.18
N TYR A 86 11.61 -2.24 -25.48
CA TYR A 86 12.63 -1.94 -26.49
C TYR A 86 12.47 -0.57 -27.15
N SER A 87 11.35 0.10 -27.00
CA SER A 87 11.06 1.43 -27.56
C SER A 87 10.39 2.35 -26.53
N PRO A 88 11.03 2.64 -25.40
CA PRO A 88 10.44 3.45 -24.33
C PRO A 88 10.28 4.94 -24.68
N LYS A 89 10.84 5.39 -25.81
CA LYS A 89 10.93 6.83 -26.17
C LYS A 89 9.61 7.50 -26.52
N ASP A 90 8.56 6.74 -26.82
CA ASP A 90 7.25 7.27 -27.23
C ASP A 90 6.27 7.44 -26.06
N ARG A 91 6.74 7.43 -24.83
CA ARG A 91 5.89 7.72 -23.66
C ARG A 91 5.62 9.21 -23.62
N GLN A 92 4.35 9.57 -23.75
CA GLN A 92 3.87 10.92 -23.47
C GLN A 92 4.18 11.30 -22.02
N ASP A 93 4.48 12.58 -21.79
CA ASP A 93 4.60 13.12 -20.45
C ASP A 93 3.34 12.78 -19.64
N GLU A 94 3.52 12.32 -18.40
CA GLU A 94 2.39 12.01 -17.53
C GLU A 94 1.61 13.30 -17.27
N ASP A 95 0.30 13.28 -17.52
CA ASP A 95 -0.59 14.37 -17.21
C ASP A 95 -0.50 14.74 -15.71
N ALA A 96 -0.43 16.03 -15.41
CA ALA A 96 -0.37 16.54 -14.04
C ALA A 96 -1.53 16.03 -13.17
N GLY A 97 -2.73 15.88 -13.77
CA GLY A 97 -3.89 15.30 -13.11
C GLY A 97 -3.69 13.83 -12.74
N LEU A 98 -2.99 13.07 -13.58
CA LEU A 98 -2.66 11.67 -13.29
C LEU A 98 -1.65 11.57 -12.15
N ASN A 99 -0.63 12.42 -12.13
CA ASN A 99 0.35 12.46 -11.05
C ASN A 99 -0.28 12.79 -9.69
N LEU A 100 -1.25 13.71 -9.66
CA LEU A 100 -2.01 14.02 -8.45
C LEU A 100 -2.86 12.81 -8.01
N LYS A 101 -3.49 12.08 -8.94
CA LYS A 101 -4.24 10.85 -8.61
C LYS A 101 -3.34 9.78 -7.98
N PHE A 102 -2.10 9.63 -8.42
CA PHE A 102 -1.14 8.72 -7.80
C PHE A 102 -0.80 9.13 -6.36
N LEU A 103 -0.56 10.43 -6.12
CA LEU A 103 -0.35 10.91 -4.76
C LEU A 103 -1.55 10.62 -3.86
N TYR A 104 -2.77 10.89 -4.32
CA TYR A 104 -4.00 10.54 -3.60
C TYR A 104 -4.08 9.03 -3.31
N GLY A 105 -3.74 8.19 -4.29
CA GLY A 105 -3.71 6.74 -4.11
C GLY A 105 -2.81 6.33 -2.96
N HIS A 106 -1.59 6.83 -2.92
CA HIS A 106 -0.64 6.54 -1.82
C HIS A 106 -1.13 7.04 -0.46
N ILE A 107 -1.70 8.23 -0.38
CA ILE A 107 -2.24 8.76 0.89
C ILE A 107 -3.40 7.88 1.39
N ILE A 108 -4.32 7.49 0.50
CA ILE A 108 -5.45 6.63 0.85
C ILE A 108 -4.97 5.24 1.26
N GLU A 109 -3.99 4.67 0.57
CA GLU A 109 -3.37 3.40 0.93
C GLU A 109 -2.87 3.42 2.38
N HIS A 110 -2.03 4.39 2.74
CA HIS A 110 -1.51 4.52 4.11
C HIS A 110 -2.62 4.76 5.14
N LEU A 111 -3.67 5.51 4.79
CA LEU A 111 -4.81 5.70 5.67
C LEU A 111 -5.57 4.39 5.92
N ILE A 112 -5.81 3.59 4.88
CA ILE A 112 -6.48 2.30 5.01
C ILE A 112 -5.66 1.33 5.86
N LEU A 113 -4.34 1.27 5.66
CA LEU A 113 -3.45 0.43 6.45
C LEU A 113 -3.45 0.84 7.93
N TYR A 114 -3.39 2.14 8.21
CA TYR A 114 -3.52 2.66 9.57
C TYR A 114 -4.86 2.29 10.24
N LEU A 115 -5.98 2.45 9.50
CA LEU A 115 -7.29 2.04 10.01
C LEU A 115 -7.41 0.52 10.21
N ALA A 116 -6.74 -0.28 9.39
CA ALA A 116 -6.68 -1.73 9.54
C ALA A 116 -5.97 -2.11 10.86
N GLU A 117 -4.83 -1.49 11.15
CA GLU A 117 -4.10 -1.68 12.40
C GLU A 117 -4.94 -1.26 13.61
N LEU A 118 -5.58 -0.09 13.57
CA LEU A 118 -6.48 0.36 14.63
C LEU A 118 -7.69 -0.55 14.81
N ALA A 119 -8.17 -1.18 13.74
CA ALA A 119 -9.23 -2.17 13.79
C ALA A 119 -8.75 -3.54 14.31
N GLY A 120 -7.45 -3.72 14.58
CA GLY A 120 -6.84 -4.90 15.17
C GLY A 120 -6.40 -5.96 14.15
N HIS A 121 -6.23 -5.58 12.89
CA HIS A 121 -5.55 -6.41 11.89
C HIS A 121 -4.04 -6.23 11.95
N LYS A 122 -3.31 -7.28 11.60
CA LYS A 122 -1.85 -7.22 11.48
C LYS A 122 -1.48 -6.81 10.07
N VAL A 123 -0.72 -5.72 9.93
CA VAL A 123 -0.21 -5.23 8.64
C VAL A 123 1.28 -5.50 8.57
N GLU A 124 1.71 -6.23 7.56
CA GLU A 124 3.10 -6.63 7.35
C GLU A 124 3.55 -6.35 5.91
N ASP A 125 4.85 -6.45 5.67
CA ASP A 125 5.45 -6.43 4.32
C ASP A 125 5.05 -5.21 3.46
N GLN A 126 4.86 -4.03 4.07
CA GLN A 126 4.51 -2.81 3.34
C GLN A 126 5.59 -2.48 2.29
N GLN A 127 5.15 -2.25 1.04
CA GLN A 127 6.01 -1.90 -0.10
C GLN A 127 7.18 -2.89 -0.32
N LYS A 128 6.97 -4.16 -0.03
CA LYS A 128 7.98 -5.20 -0.18
C LYS A 128 8.32 -5.45 -1.65
N LYS A 129 9.58 -5.30 -1.99
CA LYS A 129 10.07 -5.61 -3.33
C LYS A 129 10.10 -7.11 -3.55
N VAL A 130 9.57 -7.55 -4.68
CA VAL A 130 9.60 -8.94 -5.13
C VAL A 130 10.19 -9.02 -6.54
N GLU A 131 10.92 -10.09 -6.81
CA GLU A 131 11.49 -10.36 -8.13
C GLU A 131 11.36 -11.86 -8.41
N VAL A 132 10.77 -12.20 -9.55
CA VAL A 132 10.63 -13.57 -10.04
C VAL A 132 11.02 -13.59 -11.51
N ASP A 133 11.98 -14.42 -11.87
CA ASP A 133 12.47 -14.59 -13.25
C ASP A 133 12.84 -13.26 -13.94
N GLY A 134 13.44 -12.32 -13.20
CA GLY A 134 13.82 -10.99 -13.69
C GLY A 134 12.66 -10.01 -13.83
N VAL A 135 11.44 -10.38 -13.47
CA VAL A 135 10.27 -9.49 -13.42
C VAL A 135 10.14 -8.90 -12.03
N LYS A 136 10.17 -7.58 -11.93
CA LYS A 136 10.15 -6.86 -10.65
C LYS A 136 8.76 -6.34 -10.31
N GLY A 137 8.41 -6.37 -9.05
CA GLY A 137 7.17 -5.82 -8.51
C GLY A 137 7.31 -5.38 -7.05
N HIS A 138 6.22 -4.86 -6.53
CA HIS A 138 6.07 -4.53 -5.11
C HIS A 138 4.76 -5.15 -4.63
N ILE A 139 4.78 -5.62 -3.41
CA ILE A 139 3.56 -5.98 -2.65
C ILE A 139 3.22 -4.74 -1.84
N ASP A 140 2.00 -4.23 -1.96
CA ASP A 140 1.59 -3.02 -1.24
C ASP A 140 1.58 -3.28 0.27
N SER A 141 0.96 -4.37 0.69
CA SER A 141 1.00 -4.86 2.07
C SER A 141 0.43 -6.27 2.17
N LYS A 142 0.74 -6.95 3.28
CA LYS A 142 0.10 -8.17 3.72
C LYS A 142 -0.75 -7.86 4.95
N ILE A 143 -2.04 -8.22 4.93
CA ILE A 143 -2.98 -8.01 6.02
C ILE A 143 -3.52 -9.37 6.45
N ASP A 144 -3.36 -9.67 7.74
CA ASP A 144 -3.85 -10.88 8.40
C ASP A 144 -4.86 -10.52 9.50
#